data_5d91de4055a2cf84ae7e8cb774246b88
#
_entry.id   5d91de4055a2cf84ae7e8cb774246b88
#
_cell.length_a   1.000
_cell.length_b   1.000
_cell.length_c   1.000
_cell.angle_alpha   90.00
_cell.angle_beta   90.00
_cell.angle_gamma   90.00
#
_symmetry.space_group_name_H-M   'P 1'
#
loop_
_entity.id
_entity.type
_entity.pdbx_description
1 polymer ?
#
loop_
_entity_poly.entity_id
_entity_poly.type
_entity_poly.pdbx_seq_one_letter_code
_entity_poly.pdbx_strand_id
1 'polypeptide(L)'
;MYKHSLLGCAALLLPALTAAAPSLIEKRQDCVFDSATNPSCWDGTYDLNTNWYEEAPNTGVVREYWFDITNTTAAPDGVERIVLAVNGSVPGPTIIADWGDTVVVHVRNSMQNNGTSLHFHGIRQNYTNEADGVASITQCPTAPGDSITYTWHASQYGSSWYHSHFALQAWNGLFGGIIVNGPASAPYDEDLGTIMLSDWFHQTSDELYPTAATNGPPTANTGLINGTGMYNGGGSRFTTNFEAGKSYRMRLVNGAIDTMWKFMIDNHTLEVISADFVPINPYNTSSVSVGIGQRYDVIVRANQAVDNYWLRAVPELTCSSNENTLDIKGIVRYDSTSTADPTTEIGTYMDNCLDESMSDLVPVVAIEAGQQTYDDTLTVGLQVVSSQFKWTLNNSTFLSDWGYPTVEQVIDGNDTYSTQQNIVHLDQANVWVHFIIQNPIGLAHPIHLHGHDFWILAQATGTYDSSVTLQTTNAPRRDVAMLPASGYLIIGFYTDNPGTWLMHCHIGWHTSLGFALQLIERPDEIGALYNQDTLNSTCANWNAYALEDSVHQEDSGV
;
A
#
# COMPACT_ATOMS: atom_id res chain seq x y z
N MET A 1 -74.19 -59.33 19.65
CA MET A 1 -74.23 -57.89 19.84
C MET A 1 -72.91 -57.32 19.35
N TYR A 2 -72.95 -56.77 18.18
CA TYR A 2 -71.72 -56.26 17.53
C TYR A 2 -71.42 -54.83 17.99
N LYS A 3 -70.16 -54.52 18.36
CA LYS A 3 -69.64 -53.16 18.52
C LYS A 3 -68.66 -52.90 17.41
N HIS A 4 -68.99 -51.96 16.55
CA HIS A 4 -68.06 -51.42 15.55
C HIS A 4 -67.12 -50.43 16.20
N SER A 5 -65.81 -50.56 15.94
CA SER A 5 -64.78 -49.62 16.31
C SER A 5 -64.37 -48.87 15.06
N LEU A 6 -64.50 -47.53 15.06
CA LEU A 6 -64.01 -46.61 14.00
C LEU A 6 -62.52 -46.27 14.24
N LEU A 7 -61.65 -46.62 13.30
CA LEU A 7 -60.27 -46.11 13.21
C LEU A 7 -60.30 -44.76 12.49
N GLY A 8 -59.90 -43.73 13.19
CA GLY A 8 -59.62 -42.44 12.59
C GLY A 8 -58.17 -42.38 12.03
N CYS A 9 -58.01 -42.14 10.73
CA CYS A 9 -56.72 -41.81 10.10
C CYS A 9 -56.42 -40.35 10.36
N ALA A 10 -55.32 -40.07 11.11
CA ALA A 10 -54.71 -38.74 11.19
C ALA A 10 -53.70 -38.59 10.06
N ALA A 11 -53.99 -37.68 9.13
CA ALA A 11 -53.04 -37.30 8.09
C ALA A 11 -52.03 -36.28 8.66
N LEU A 12 -50.76 -36.67 8.74
CA LEU A 12 -49.65 -35.79 9.03
C LEU A 12 -49.32 -34.96 7.78
N LEU A 13 -49.59 -33.66 7.82
CA LEU A 13 -49.10 -32.69 6.87
C LEU A 13 -47.64 -32.35 7.21
N LEU A 14 -46.69 -32.85 6.42
CA LEU A 14 -45.29 -32.39 6.39
C LEU A 14 -45.23 -31.06 5.63
N PRO A 15 -44.56 -30.02 6.16
CA PRO A 15 -44.30 -28.83 5.37
C PRO A 15 -43.26 -29.15 4.30
N ALA A 16 -43.61 -28.87 3.05
CA ALA A 16 -42.66 -28.91 1.94
C ALA A 16 -41.63 -27.79 2.12
N LEU A 17 -40.39 -28.15 2.42
CA LEU A 17 -39.25 -27.26 2.28
C LEU A 17 -39.06 -26.99 0.78
N THR A 18 -39.48 -25.81 0.32
CA THR A 18 -39.03 -25.30 -0.99
C THR A 18 -37.58 -24.90 -0.87
N ALA A 19 -36.68 -25.77 -1.33
CA ALA A 19 -35.32 -25.37 -1.62
C ALA A 19 -35.40 -24.28 -2.69
N ALA A 20 -34.93 -23.07 -2.36
CA ALA A 20 -34.67 -22.04 -3.36
C ALA A 20 -33.64 -22.60 -4.34
N ALA A 21 -34.03 -22.74 -5.60
CA ALA A 21 -33.09 -23.05 -6.67
C ALA A 21 -32.06 -21.92 -6.70
N PRO A 22 -30.74 -22.22 -6.87
CA PRO A 22 -29.77 -21.19 -7.10
C PRO A 22 -30.23 -20.38 -8.33
N SER A 23 -30.36 -19.07 -8.17
CA SER A 23 -30.59 -18.17 -9.29
C SER A 23 -29.47 -18.39 -10.30
N LEU A 24 -29.81 -18.88 -11.48
CA LEU A 24 -28.90 -18.86 -12.62
C LEU A 24 -28.53 -17.39 -12.82
N ILE A 25 -27.30 -17.02 -12.51
CA ILE A 25 -26.71 -15.75 -12.92
C ILE A 25 -26.79 -15.78 -14.46
N GLU A 26 -27.75 -15.04 -15.01
CA GLU A 26 -27.75 -14.79 -16.46
C GLU A 26 -26.40 -14.12 -16.77
N LYS A 27 -25.51 -14.81 -17.48
CA LYS A 27 -24.30 -14.21 -18.03
C LYS A 27 -24.75 -12.96 -18.79
N ARG A 28 -24.33 -11.79 -18.32
CA ARG A 28 -24.43 -10.54 -19.09
C ARG A 28 -23.53 -10.68 -20.31
N GLN A 29 -24.11 -11.11 -21.42
CA GLN A 29 -23.40 -11.48 -22.63
C GLN A 29 -22.77 -10.28 -23.37
N ASP A 30 -22.98 -9.05 -22.87
CA ASP A 30 -22.59 -7.78 -23.53
C ASP A 30 -21.72 -6.87 -22.64
N CYS A 31 -21.20 -7.35 -21.49
CA CYS A 31 -20.36 -6.55 -20.60
C CYS A 31 -18.88 -6.66 -21.05
N VAL A 32 -18.47 -5.77 -21.94
CA VAL A 32 -17.08 -5.66 -22.40
C VAL A 32 -16.51 -4.33 -21.89
N PHE A 33 -15.31 -4.40 -21.32
CA PHE A 33 -14.61 -3.20 -20.83
C PHE A 33 -14.33 -2.24 -21.98
N ASP A 34 -14.69 -0.98 -21.77
CA ASP A 34 -14.30 0.17 -22.56
C ASP A 34 -14.21 1.37 -21.63
N SER A 35 -13.02 1.92 -21.47
CA SER A 35 -12.75 2.97 -20.50
C SER A 35 -13.60 4.22 -20.69
N ALA A 36 -13.96 4.56 -21.92
CA ALA A 36 -14.72 5.78 -22.24
C ALA A 36 -16.24 5.57 -22.17
N THR A 37 -16.74 4.37 -22.53
CA THR A 37 -18.18 4.14 -22.73
C THR A 37 -18.78 3.12 -21.76
N ASN A 38 -17.97 2.19 -21.24
CA ASN A 38 -18.42 1.11 -20.36
C ASN A 38 -17.34 0.73 -19.32
N PRO A 39 -16.87 1.69 -18.50
CA PRO A 39 -15.74 1.47 -17.62
C PRO A 39 -16.04 0.50 -16.46
N SER A 40 -17.31 0.35 -16.09
CA SER A 40 -17.73 -0.52 -14.98
C SER A 40 -17.75 -2.00 -15.33
N CYS A 41 -17.68 -2.38 -16.60
CA CYS A 41 -17.57 -3.76 -17.06
C CYS A 41 -16.12 -4.25 -17.07
N TRP A 42 -15.93 -5.59 -17.01
CA TRP A 42 -14.62 -6.19 -17.21
C TRP A 42 -14.67 -7.27 -18.31
N ASP A 43 -15.16 -8.47 -18.05
CA ASP A 43 -15.08 -9.59 -19.00
C ASP A 43 -16.41 -10.35 -19.18
N GLY A 44 -17.53 -9.67 -19.12
CA GLY A 44 -18.86 -10.27 -19.25
C GLY A 44 -19.39 -10.95 -17.99
N THR A 45 -18.53 -11.41 -17.08
CA THR A 45 -18.89 -12.04 -15.79
C THR A 45 -18.58 -11.11 -14.64
N TYR A 46 -17.45 -10.46 -14.69
CA TYR A 46 -16.91 -9.59 -13.63
C TYR A 46 -17.13 -8.12 -13.99
N ASP A 47 -17.48 -7.34 -13.00
CA ASP A 47 -17.69 -5.90 -13.14
C ASP A 47 -17.29 -5.15 -11.85
N LEU A 48 -17.49 -3.85 -11.82
CA LEU A 48 -17.19 -2.96 -10.70
C LEU A 48 -17.87 -3.37 -9.39
N ASN A 49 -18.99 -4.11 -9.45
CA ASN A 49 -19.74 -4.56 -8.27
C ASN A 49 -19.32 -5.95 -7.79
N THR A 50 -18.35 -6.56 -8.45
CA THR A 50 -17.84 -7.87 -8.02
C THR A 50 -17.05 -7.72 -6.72
N ASN A 51 -17.40 -8.55 -5.73
CA ASN A 51 -16.69 -8.62 -4.47
C ASN A 51 -15.46 -9.53 -4.62
N TRP A 52 -14.27 -8.96 -4.76
CA TRP A 52 -13.04 -9.74 -4.94
C TRP A 52 -12.61 -10.57 -3.73
N TYR A 53 -13.20 -10.36 -2.54
CA TYR A 53 -13.01 -11.26 -1.41
C TYR A 53 -13.69 -12.61 -1.61
N GLU A 54 -14.76 -12.65 -2.40
CA GLU A 54 -15.55 -13.83 -2.66
C GLU A 54 -15.17 -14.49 -3.99
N GLU A 55 -14.90 -13.67 -5.02
CA GLU A 55 -14.55 -14.15 -6.35
C GLU A 55 -13.68 -13.13 -7.12
N ALA A 56 -12.72 -13.65 -7.87
CA ALA A 56 -11.89 -12.90 -8.80
C ALA A 56 -11.74 -13.69 -10.11
N PRO A 57 -11.48 -13.03 -11.25
CA PRO A 57 -11.16 -13.73 -12.48
C PRO A 57 -9.92 -14.62 -12.30
N ASN A 58 -9.84 -15.64 -13.16
CA ASN A 58 -8.60 -16.37 -13.39
C ASN A 58 -8.39 -16.46 -14.90
N THR A 59 -7.52 -15.61 -15.42
CA THR A 59 -7.28 -15.49 -16.85
C THR A 59 -6.41 -16.63 -17.38
N GLY A 60 -5.65 -17.29 -16.50
CA GLY A 60 -4.61 -18.25 -16.87
C GLY A 60 -3.39 -17.60 -17.55
N VAL A 61 -3.34 -16.28 -17.63
CA VAL A 61 -2.21 -15.52 -18.17
C VAL A 61 -1.16 -15.32 -17.09
N VAL A 62 0.11 -15.52 -17.46
CA VAL A 62 1.26 -15.26 -16.60
C VAL A 62 2.00 -14.03 -17.13
N ARG A 63 2.22 -13.06 -16.26
CA ARG A 63 3.02 -11.85 -16.51
C ARG A 63 4.36 -12.01 -15.83
N GLU A 64 5.43 -12.16 -16.56
CA GLU A 64 6.77 -12.37 -16.03
C GLU A 64 7.63 -11.11 -16.16
N TYR A 65 8.34 -10.79 -15.05
CA TYR A 65 9.23 -9.65 -14.95
C TYR A 65 10.61 -10.10 -14.44
N TRP A 66 11.67 -9.51 -14.96
CA TRP A 66 13.05 -9.73 -14.52
C TRP A 66 13.62 -8.40 -14.03
N PHE A 67 13.91 -8.33 -12.76
CA PHE A 67 14.45 -7.15 -12.08
C PHE A 67 15.88 -7.41 -11.64
N ASP A 68 16.80 -6.63 -12.19
CA ASP A 68 18.21 -6.60 -11.79
C ASP A 68 18.43 -5.37 -10.91
N ILE A 69 18.78 -5.58 -9.65
CA ILE A 69 18.97 -4.53 -8.66
C ILE A 69 20.45 -4.18 -8.60
N THR A 70 20.78 -2.93 -8.90
CA THR A 70 22.16 -2.45 -9.00
C THR A 70 22.38 -1.12 -8.30
N ASN A 71 23.59 -0.93 -7.75
CA ASN A 71 24.07 0.39 -7.37
C ASN A 71 24.49 1.16 -8.62
N THR A 72 24.02 2.39 -8.75
CA THR A 72 24.41 3.31 -9.83
C THR A 72 24.36 4.75 -9.32
N THR A 73 24.60 5.73 -10.20
CA THR A 73 24.40 7.15 -9.89
C THR A 73 23.29 7.73 -10.75
N ALA A 74 22.54 8.67 -10.18
CA ALA A 74 21.52 9.45 -10.88
C ALA A 74 21.49 10.88 -10.37
N ALA A 75 21.01 11.80 -11.23
CA ALA A 75 20.84 13.20 -10.93
C ALA A 75 19.44 13.69 -11.34
N PRO A 76 18.36 13.17 -10.73
CA PRO A 76 16.99 13.44 -11.17
C PRO A 76 16.57 14.91 -11.04
N ASP A 77 17.17 15.63 -10.12
CA ASP A 77 16.98 17.07 -9.88
C ASP A 77 18.21 17.93 -10.28
N GLY A 78 19.20 17.31 -10.91
CA GLY A 78 20.46 17.93 -11.32
C GLY A 78 21.61 17.74 -10.32
N VAL A 79 21.38 17.14 -9.16
CA VAL A 79 22.40 16.79 -8.17
C VAL A 79 22.64 15.27 -8.21
N GLU A 80 23.89 14.88 -8.50
CA GLU A 80 24.26 13.47 -8.58
C GLU A 80 24.41 12.85 -7.20
N ARG A 81 23.81 11.66 -7.01
CA ARG A 81 24.05 10.79 -5.86
C ARG A 81 24.00 9.32 -6.24
N ILE A 82 24.46 8.45 -5.35
CA ILE A 82 24.25 6.99 -5.45
C ILE A 82 22.76 6.68 -5.31
N VAL A 83 22.26 5.80 -6.17
CA VAL A 83 20.90 5.26 -6.13
C VAL A 83 20.92 3.75 -6.29
N LEU A 84 19.89 3.09 -5.79
CA LEU A 84 19.58 1.70 -6.08
C LEU A 84 18.55 1.67 -7.21
N ALA A 85 18.93 1.12 -8.35
CA ALA A 85 18.09 1.11 -9.53
C ALA A 85 17.57 -0.29 -9.86
N VAL A 86 16.34 -0.37 -10.34
CA VAL A 86 15.78 -1.58 -10.94
C VAL A 86 15.95 -1.48 -12.45
N ASN A 87 16.69 -2.40 -13.04
CA ASN A 87 17.01 -2.39 -14.47
C ASN A 87 17.60 -1.04 -14.96
N GLY A 88 18.38 -0.38 -14.09
CA GLY A 88 19.06 0.88 -14.38
C GLY A 88 18.19 2.13 -14.34
N SER A 89 16.96 2.06 -13.85
CA SER A 89 16.04 3.22 -13.75
C SER A 89 15.51 3.46 -12.34
N VAL A 90 15.20 4.73 -12.03
CA VAL A 90 14.51 5.20 -10.82
C VAL A 90 13.44 6.22 -11.24
N PRO A 91 12.15 5.96 -11.02
CA PRO A 91 11.55 4.71 -10.58
C PRO A 91 11.90 3.54 -11.50
N GLY A 92 11.85 2.33 -10.97
CA GLY A 92 11.98 1.09 -11.74
C GLY A 92 10.80 0.85 -12.69
N PRO A 93 10.88 -0.18 -13.56
CA PRO A 93 9.81 -0.52 -14.51
C PRO A 93 8.48 -0.77 -13.82
N THR A 94 7.39 -0.27 -14.39
CA THR A 94 6.04 -0.53 -13.88
C THR A 94 5.61 -1.97 -14.18
N ILE A 95 5.14 -2.70 -13.16
CA ILE A 95 4.45 -3.98 -13.31
C ILE A 95 3.03 -3.69 -13.81
N ILE A 96 2.63 -4.31 -14.92
CA ILE A 96 1.29 -4.18 -15.50
C ILE A 96 0.69 -5.58 -15.66
N ALA A 97 -0.46 -5.79 -15.04
CA ALA A 97 -1.23 -7.02 -15.14
C ALA A 97 -2.70 -6.70 -15.35
N ASP A 98 -3.47 -7.68 -15.77
CA ASP A 98 -4.92 -7.60 -15.79
C ASP A 98 -5.49 -8.31 -14.54
N TRP A 99 -6.65 -7.89 -14.09
CA TRP A 99 -7.34 -8.55 -12.97
C TRP A 99 -7.54 -10.02 -13.26
N GLY A 100 -6.97 -10.88 -12.42
CA GLY A 100 -6.98 -12.33 -12.57
C GLY A 100 -5.74 -12.93 -13.22
N ASP A 101 -4.74 -12.13 -13.59
CA ASP A 101 -3.46 -12.65 -14.06
C ASP A 101 -2.61 -13.19 -12.89
N THR A 102 -1.70 -14.09 -13.19
CA THR A 102 -0.62 -14.47 -12.30
C THR A 102 0.62 -13.63 -12.61
N VAL A 103 1.18 -12.98 -11.61
CA VAL A 103 2.40 -12.17 -11.75
C VAL A 103 3.57 -12.94 -11.16
N VAL A 104 4.66 -13.01 -11.94
CA VAL A 104 5.92 -13.63 -11.52
C VAL A 104 7.04 -12.59 -11.67
N VAL A 105 7.74 -12.31 -10.58
CA VAL A 105 8.83 -11.34 -10.56
C VAL A 105 10.11 -12.02 -10.12
N HIS A 106 11.05 -12.16 -11.05
CA HIS A 106 12.40 -12.67 -10.80
C HIS A 106 13.30 -11.52 -10.41
N VAL A 107 13.78 -11.51 -9.19
CA VAL A 107 14.63 -10.45 -8.65
C VAL A 107 16.04 -11.00 -8.48
N ARG A 108 17.01 -10.32 -9.08
CA ARG A 108 18.44 -10.58 -8.89
C ARG A 108 19.05 -9.44 -8.08
N ASN A 109 19.75 -9.79 -7.01
CA ASN A 109 20.57 -8.83 -6.28
C ASN A 109 21.96 -8.74 -6.92
N SER A 110 22.16 -7.78 -7.80
CA SER A 110 23.46 -7.49 -8.43
C SER A 110 24.23 -6.36 -7.74
N MET A 111 23.79 -5.95 -6.54
CA MET A 111 24.56 -5.04 -5.70
C MET A 111 25.83 -5.72 -5.19
N GLN A 112 26.85 -4.92 -4.90
CA GLN A 112 28.13 -5.43 -4.40
C GLN A 112 28.12 -5.68 -2.89
N ASN A 113 27.17 -5.09 -2.19
CA ASN A 113 27.00 -5.16 -0.74
C ASN A 113 25.53 -5.06 -0.40
N ASN A 114 25.19 -5.51 0.81
CA ASN A 114 23.84 -5.55 1.38
C ASN A 114 22.87 -6.56 0.73
N GLY A 115 22.01 -7.12 1.57
CA GLY A 115 20.87 -7.88 1.15
C GLY A 115 19.81 -7.00 0.48
N THR A 116 18.77 -7.63 -0.02
CA THR A 116 17.57 -6.94 -0.52
C THR A 116 16.34 -7.81 -0.37
N SER A 117 15.17 -7.21 -0.44
CA SER A 117 13.89 -7.88 -0.61
C SER A 117 12.96 -6.98 -1.40
N LEU A 118 11.84 -7.49 -1.90
CA LEU A 118 10.91 -6.70 -2.68
C LEU A 118 9.47 -6.96 -2.22
N HIS A 119 8.84 -5.93 -1.68
CA HIS A 119 7.44 -5.96 -1.26
C HIS A 119 6.53 -5.36 -2.35
N PHE A 120 5.37 -5.98 -2.54
CA PHE A 120 4.34 -5.55 -3.48
C PHE A 120 3.21 -4.90 -2.68
N HIS A 121 3.37 -3.60 -2.42
CA HIS A 121 2.57 -2.84 -1.47
C HIS A 121 1.06 -2.92 -1.77
N GLY A 122 0.28 -3.29 -0.77
CA GLY A 122 -1.18 -3.37 -0.84
C GLY A 122 -1.73 -4.57 -1.62
N ILE A 123 -0.89 -5.41 -2.23
CA ILE A 123 -1.32 -6.72 -2.72
C ILE A 123 -1.59 -7.60 -1.51
N ARG A 124 -2.81 -8.16 -1.43
CA ARG A 124 -3.22 -8.98 -0.29
C ARG A 124 -2.38 -10.25 -0.09
N GLN A 125 -1.63 -10.69 -1.10
CA GLN A 125 -0.88 -11.94 -1.05
C GLN A 125 -1.74 -13.10 -0.55
N ASN A 126 -2.97 -13.21 -1.11
CA ASN A 126 -3.99 -14.14 -0.65
C ASN A 126 -3.51 -15.59 -0.76
N TYR A 127 -3.19 -16.22 0.37
CA TYR A 127 -2.54 -17.54 0.47
C TYR A 127 -1.17 -17.62 -0.25
N THR A 128 -0.48 -16.47 -0.41
CA THR A 128 0.88 -16.38 -0.97
C THR A 128 1.79 -15.53 -0.08
N ASN A 129 1.71 -15.70 1.25
CA ASN A 129 2.51 -14.96 2.23
C ASN A 129 4.02 -15.01 1.93
N GLU A 130 4.52 -16.09 1.29
CA GLU A 130 5.92 -16.19 0.85
C GLU A 130 6.32 -15.11 -0.18
N ALA A 131 5.34 -14.49 -0.87
CA ALA A 131 5.56 -13.42 -1.84
C ALA A 131 5.38 -12.01 -1.26
N ASP A 132 5.16 -11.85 0.05
CA ASP A 132 5.04 -10.53 0.69
C ASP A 132 6.36 -9.76 0.68
N GLY A 133 7.49 -10.46 0.74
CA GLY A 133 8.81 -9.87 0.49
C GLY A 133 9.35 -8.98 1.61
N VAL A 134 8.97 -9.23 2.86
CA VAL A 134 9.46 -8.50 4.02
C VAL A 134 10.64 -9.25 4.65
N ALA A 135 11.83 -8.66 4.57
CA ALA A 135 13.00 -9.18 5.26
C ALA A 135 12.73 -9.29 6.77
N SER A 136 13.21 -10.34 7.41
CA SER A 136 13.03 -10.68 8.83
C SER A 136 11.62 -11.15 9.25
N ILE A 137 10.62 -11.04 8.40
CA ILE A 137 9.24 -11.49 8.67
C ILE A 137 8.89 -12.69 7.81
N THR A 138 8.83 -12.52 6.48
CA THR A 138 8.42 -13.56 5.52
C THR A 138 9.58 -14.23 4.82
N GLN A 139 10.79 -13.70 4.95
CA GLN A 139 12.02 -14.23 4.34
C GLN A 139 13.27 -13.67 5.01
N CYS A 140 14.42 -14.31 4.76
CA CYS A 140 15.70 -13.64 4.92
C CYS A 140 15.99 -12.71 3.72
N PRO A 141 16.84 -11.69 3.88
CA PRO A 141 17.29 -10.89 2.74
C PRO A 141 17.95 -11.73 1.65
N THR A 142 17.74 -11.39 0.40
CA THR A 142 18.46 -12.00 -0.74
C THR A 142 19.88 -11.45 -0.77
N ALA A 143 20.87 -12.30 -0.59
CA ALA A 143 22.30 -11.91 -0.52
C ALA A 143 22.80 -11.38 -1.88
N PRO A 144 23.92 -10.61 -1.91
CA PRO A 144 24.57 -10.19 -3.16
C PRO A 144 24.91 -11.36 -4.07
N GLY A 145 24.56 -11.26 -5.35
CA GLY A 145 24.76 -12.30 -6.36
C GLY A 145 23.64 -13.36 -6.43
N ASP A 146 22.76 -13.42 -5.45
CA ASP A 146 21.61 -14.34 -5.42
C ASP A 146 20.38 -13.76 -6.12
N SER A 147 19.38 -14.64 -6.26
CA SER A 147 18.09 -14.32 -6.87
C SER A 147 16.95 -14.94 -6.09
N ILE A 148 15.80 -14.26 -6.08
CA ILE A 148 14.54 -14.76 -5.53
C ILE A 148 13.42 -14.55 -6.55
N THR A 149 12.38 -15.39 -6.51
CA THR A 149 11.22 -15.25 -7.38
C THR A 149 9.97 -15.11 -6.52
N TYR A 150 9.20 -14.06 -6.77
CA TYR A 150 7.91 -13.82 -6.15
C TYR A 150 6.80 -14.16 -7.14
N THR A 151 5.79 -14.88 -6.67
CA THR A 151 4.63 -15.26 -7.49
C THR A 151 3.35 -14.95 -6.73
N TRP A 152 2.47 -14.17 -7.33
CA TRP A 152 1.19 -13.81 -6.73
C TRP A 152 0.09 -13.70 -7.79
N HIS A 153 -1.16 -13.83 -7.35
CA HIS A 153 -2.34 -13.70 -8.20
C HIS A 153 -2.93 -12.30 -8.04
N ALA A 154 -3.22 -11.63 -9.16
CA ALA A 154 -3.85 -10.32 -9.20
C ALA A 154 -5.35 -10.42 -8.87
N SER A 155 -5.67 -10.72 -7.61
CA SER A 155 -7.05 -10.87 -7.13
C SER A 155 -7.79 -9.55 -6.91
N GLN A 156 -7.05 -8.44 -6.85
CA GLN A 156 -7.53 -7.05 -6.76
C GLN A 156 -7.17 -6.32 -8.06
N TYR A 157 -7.77 -5.16 -8.31
CA TYR A 157 -7.42 -4.29 -9.42
C TYR A 157 -7.33 -2.83 -8.97
N GLY A 158 -6.50 -2.05 -9.65
CA GLY A 158 -6.24 -0.64 -9.33
C GLY A 158 -4.77 -0.30 -9.42
N SER A 159 -4.31 0.57 -8.54
CA SER A 159 -2.98 1.15 -8.56
C SER A 159 -2.22 0.87 -7.28
N SER A 160 -0.95 0.53 -7.43
CA SER A 160 -0.05 0.37 -6.32
C SER A 160 1.41 0.58 -6.75
N TRP A 161 2.34 0.07 -5.96
CA TRP A 161 3.77 0.16 -6.17
C TRP A 161 4.48 -1.01 -5.52
N TYR A 162 5.71 -1.27 -5.95
CA TYR A 162 6.62 -2.18 -5.28
C TYR A 162 7.82 -1.41 -4.75
N HIS A 163 8.39 -1.87 -3.67
CA HIS A 163 9.58 -1.26 -3.09
C HIS A 163 10.39 -2.28 -2.28
N SER A 164 11.68 -1.99 -2.08
CA SER A 164 12.46 -2.78 -1.13
C SER A 164 11.88 -2.68 0.28
N HIS A 165 11.85 -3.80 0.97
CA HIS A 165 11.50 -3.87 2.39
C HIS A 165 12.69 -4.40 3.21
N PHE A 166 13.89 -3.95 2.81
CA PHE A 166 15.12 -4.19 3.53
C PHE A 166 15.72 -2.83 3.93
N ALA A 167 15.72 -2.54 5.24
CA ALA A 167 16.20 -1.26 5.79
C ALA A 167 15.58 -0.06 5.04
N LEU A 168 16.37 0.93 4.67
CA LEU A 168 15.90 2.16 4.01
C LEU A 168 16.11 2.15 2.48
N GLN A 169 16.29 0.98 1.86
CA GLN A 169 16.62 0.88 0.42
C GLN A 169 15.56 1.45 -0.53
N ALA A 170 14.27 1.35 -0.17
CA ALA A 170 13.19 1.93 -0.98
C ALA A 170 13.49 3.37 -1.36
N TRP A 171 13.91 4.17 -0.39
CA TRP A 171 14.14 5.61 -0.54
C TRP A 171 15.51 5.98 -1.12
N ASN A 172 16.33 4.98 -1.38
CA ASN A 172 17.52 5.12 -2.22
C ASN A 172 17.23 4.90 -3.71
N GLY A 173 15.97 4.61 -4.07
CA GLY A 173 15.51 4.49 -5.46
C GLY A 173 14.95 3.12 -5.84
N LEU A 174 14.94 2.13 -4.92
CA LEU A 174 14.48 0.79 -5.19
C LEU A 174 12.95 0.69 -5.04
N PHE A 175 12.23 1.28 -5.98
CA PHE A 175 10.77 1.26 -6.06
C PHE A 175 10.28 1.45 -7.50
N GLY A 176 9.02 1.08 -7.78
CA GLY A 176 8.35 1.33 -9.05
C GLY A 176 6.84 1.06 -8.96
N GLY A 177 6.09 1.43 -10.00
CA GLY A 177 4.63 1.33 -10.02
C GLY A 177 4.11 -0.09 -10.21
N ILE A 178 2.88 -0.33 -9.78
CA ILE A 178 2.06 -1.51 -10.11
C ILE A 178 0.71 -1.02 -10.63
N ILE A 179 0.30 -1.55 -11.77
CA ILE A 179 -1.03 -1.36 -12.35
C ILE A 179 -1.66 -2.73 -12.56
N VAL A 180 -2.78 -2.98 -11.90
CA VAL A 180 -3.65 -4.10 -12.23
C VAL A 180 -4.88 -3.53 -12.91
N ASN A 181 -5.00 -3.78 -14.23
CA ASN A 181 -6.15 -3.31 -15.00
C ASN A 181 -7.43 -3.99 -14.53
N GLY A 182 -8.51 -3.25 -14.49
CA GLY A 182 -9.82 -3.70 -14.07
C GLY A 182 -10.87 -2.63 -14.30
N PRO A 183 -12.11 -2.83 -13.88
CA PRO A 183 -13.17 -1.85 -14.03
C PRO A 183 -12.86 -0.55 -13.31
N ALA A 184 -13.57 0.52 -13.68
CA ALA A 184 -13.44 1.84 -13.07
C ALA A 184 -14.82 2.43 -12.74
N SER A 185 -14.90 3.24 -11.69
CA SER A 185 -16.17 3.84 -11.25
C SER A 185 -16.57 5.10 -12.05
N ALA A 186 -15.71 5.61 -12.95
CA ALA A 186 -16.05 6.66 -13.87
C ALA A 186 -15.29 6.52 -15.21
N PRO A 187 -15.84 7.07 -16.34
CA PRO A 187 -15.24 6.93 -17.66
C PRO A 187 -14.04 7.85 -17.85
N TYR A 188 -13.06 7.37 -18.64
CA TYR A 188 -11.88 8.12 -19.07
C TYR A 188 -11.45 7.68 -20.48
N ASP A 189 -10.80 8.61 -21.21
CA ASP A 189 -10.34 8.34 -22.59
C ASP A 189 -8.94 7.72 -22.61
N GLU A 190 -8.04 8.17 -21.72
CA GLU A 190 -6.65 7.72 -21.68
C GLU A 190 -6.18 7.47 -20.24
N ASP A 191 -5.37 6.43 -20.03
CA ASP A 191 -4.70 6.14 -18.77
C ASP A 191 -3.23 6.59 -18.88
N LEU A 192 -2.82 7.52 -18.05
CA LEU A 192 -1.46 8.06 -18.04
C LEU A 192 -0.50 7.24 -17.16
N GLY A 193 -0.99 6.16 -16.55
CA GLY A 193 -0.21 5.32 -15.67
C GLY A 193 0.04 5.93 -14.30
N THR A 194 1.06 5.42 -13.62
CA THR A 194 1.43 5.88 -12.28
C THR A 194 2.11 7.24 -12.29
N ILE A 195 1.71 8.09 -11.37
CA ILE A 195 2.37 9.36 -11.03
C ILE A 195 3.00 9.16 -9.65
N MET A 196 4.27 8.75 -9.67
CA MET A 196 5.05 8.51 -8.45
C MET A 196 5.49 9.84 -7.85
N LEU A 197 5.11 10.10 -6.60
CA LEU A 197 5.53 11.25 -5.82
C LEU A 197 6.53 10.78 -4.75
N SER A 198 7.70 11.37 -4.69
CA SER A 198 8.70 11.05 -3.68
C SER A 198 9.40 12.29 -3.19
N ASP A 199 9.79 12.32 -1.93
CA ASP A 199 10.78 13.27 -1.45
C ASP A 199 12.17 12.87 -1.93
N TRP A 200 13.10 13.81 -1.96
CA TRP A 200 14.44 13.57 -2.46
C TRP A 200 15.50 14.26 -1.62
N PHE A 201 16.48 13.47 -1.24
CA PHE A 201 17.64 13.89 -0.47
C PHE A 201 18.90 13.74 -1.34
N HIS A 202 19.88 14.63 -1.20
CA HIS A 202 21.15 14.53 -1.90
C HIS A 202 22.15 13.56 -1.24
N GLN A 203 21.86 13.13 -0.01
CA GLN A 203 22.54 12.03 0.67
C GLN A 203 21.66 10.78 0.61
N THR A 204 22.27 9.61 0.74
CA THR A 204 21.51 8.36 0.85
C THR A 204 20.78 8.29 2.19
N SER A 205 19.71 7.49 2.26
CA SER A 205 18.98 7.28 3.52
C SER A 205 19.86 6.64 4.59
N ASP A 206 20.81 5.77 4.20
CA ASP A 206 21.75 5.14 5.12
C ASP A 206 22.72 6.17 5.72
N GLU A 207 23.20 7.15 4.93
CA GLU A 207 24.03 8.25 5.42
C GLU A 207 23.27 9.19 6.37
N LEU A 208 21.96 9.33 6.16
CA LEU A 208 21.08 10.19 6.96
C LEU A 208 20.55 9.49 8.23
N TYR A 209 20.49 8.16 8.25
CA TYR A 209 19.89 7.39 9.35
C TYR A 209 20.47 7.72 10.74
N PRO A 210 21.81 7.85 10.95
CA PRO A 210 22.35 8.23 12.27
C PRO A 210 21.82 9.59 12.76
N THR A 211 21.61 10.54 11.83
CA THR A 211 21.01 11.86 12.15
C THR A 211 19.53 11.71 12.47
N ALA A 212 18.77 10.96 11.68
CA ALA A 212 17.37 10.71 11.92
C ALA A 212 17.14 10.03 13.28
N ALA A 213 17.99 9.07 13.63
CA ALA A 213 17.90 8.34 14.89
C ALA A 213 18.18 9.21 16.13
N THR A 214 18.97 10.27 16.00
CA THR A 214 19.41 11.09 17.15
C THR A 214 18.76 12.47 17.21
N ASN A 215 18.40 13.06 16.08
CA ASN A 215 17.91 14.43 15.98
C ASN A 215 16.49 14.54 15.39
N GLY A 216 15.91 13.41 14.92
CA GLY A 216 14.65 13.35 14.21
C GLY A 216 14.82 13.44 12.68
N PRO A 217 13.72 13.30 11.90
CA PRO A 217 13.75 13.24 10.46
C PRO A 217 14.52 14.39 9.81
N PRO A 218 15.44 14.11 8.87
CA PRO A 218 16.13 15.16 8.10
C PRO A 218 15.16 15.92 7.20
N THR A 219 15.47 17.19 6.90
CA THR A 219 14.74 17.98 5.90
C THR A 219 15.08 17.50 4.50
N ALA A 220 14.06 17.16 3.68
CA ALA A 220 14.25 16.81 2.28
C ALA A 220 14.74 18.01 1.46
N ASN A 221 15.64 17.79 0.49
CA ASN A 221 16.12 18.88 -0.38
C ASN A 221 15.05 19.30 -1.40
N THR A 222 14.30 18.33 -1.95
CA THR A 222 13.20 18.59 -2.91
C THR A 222 12.25 17.40 -2.95
N GLY A 223 11.38 17.35 -3.97
CA GLY A 223 10.56 16.21 -4.33
C GLY A 223 10.66 15.92 -5.82
N LEU A 224 10.32 14.69 -6.18
CA LEU A 224 10.30 14.22 -7.56
C LEU A 224 8.90 13.78 -7.97
N ILE A 225 8.57 14.02 -9.23
CA ILE A 225 7.37 13.51 -9.90
C ILE A 225 7.84 12.57 -11.00
N ASN A 226 7.51 11.28 -10.91
CA ASN A 226 8.00 10.23 -11.81
C ASN A 226 9.52 10.27 -12.00
N GLY A 227 10.28 10.41 -10.90
CA GLY A 227 11.73 10.40 -10.91
C GLY A 227 12.38 11.65 -11.53
N THR A 228 11.63 12.74 -11.73
CA THR A 228 12.16 14.02 -12.22
C THR A 228 11.82 15.17 -11.29
N GLY A 229 12.69 16.13 -11.14
CA GLY A 229 12.51 17.32 -10.31
C GLY A 229 13.45 18.44 -10.70
N MET A 230 13.30 19.57 -10.02
CA MET A 230 14.17 20.74 -10.18
C MET A 230 14.77 21.11 -8.82
N TYR A 231 16.07 21.40 -8.82
CA TYR A 231 16.76 21.96 -7.65
C TYR A 231 17.84 22.97 -8.07
N ASN A 232 17.77 24.19 -7.54
CA ASN A 232 18.73 25.27 -7.81
C ASN A 232 19.02 25.47 -9.30
N GLY A 233 18.03 25.29 -10.18
CA GLY A 233 18.14 25.47 -11.63
C GLY A 233 18.69 24.27 -12.39
N GLY A 234 19.00 23.15 -11.72
CA GLY A 234 19.30 21.84 -12.33
C GLY A 234 18.07 20.97 -12.46
N GLY A 235 18.23 19.82 -13.14
CA GLY A 235 17.17 18.83 -13.34
C GLY A 235 16.18 19.16 -14.45
N SER A 236 15.01 18.51 -14.40
CA SER A 236 13.93 18.70 -15.39
C SER A 236 12.57 18.46 -14.76
N ARG A 237 11.52 19.06 -15.36
CA ARG A 237 10.15 18.87 -14.88
C ARG A 237 9.47 17.71 -15.58
N PHE A 238 8.70 16.94 -14.84
CA PHE A 238 7.71 16.03 -15.42
C PHE A 238 6.77 16.82 -16.35
N THR A 239 6.48 16.28 -17.53
CA THR A 239 5.56 16.90 -18.49
C THR A 239 4.63 15.86 -19.09
N THR A 240 3.34 16.18 -19.14
CA THR A 240 2.33 15.37 -19.82
C THR A 240 1.48 16.25 -20.73
N ASN A 241 0.85 15.63 -21.75
CA ASN A 241 0.04 16.36 -22.73
C ASN A 241 -1.42 15.98 -22.61
N PHE A 242 -2.29 16.99 -22.65
CA PHE A 242 -3.74 16.84 -22.69
C PHE A 242 -4.28 17.31 -24.04
N GLU A 243 -5.17 16.55 -24.63
CA GLU A 243 -5.96 16.95 -25.77
C GLU A 243 -7.29 17.54 -25.28
N ALA A 244 -7.62 18.76 -25.71
CA ALA A 244 -8.84 19.43 -25.26
C ALA A 244 -10.10 18.58 -25.53
N GLY A 245 -10.92 18.41 -24.51
CA GLY A 245 -12.13 17.62 -24.53
C GLY A 245 -11.98 16.16 -24.08
N LYS A 246 -10.76 15.62 -23.97
CA LYS A 246 -10.51 14.29 -23.43
C LYS A 246 -10.45 14.28 -21.91
N SER A 247 -10.55 13.09 -21.33
CA SER A 247 -10.39 12.79 -19.92
C SER A 247 -9.26 11.80 -19.68
N TYR A 248 -8.49 12.03 -18.63
CA TYR A 248 -7.26 11.32 -18.32
C TYR A 248 -7.32 10.71 -16.92
N ARG A 249 -7.07 9.39 -16.83
CA ARG A 249 -6.83 8.73 -15.54
C ARG A 249 -5.37 8.91 -15.16
N MET A 250 -5.12 9.39 -13.95
CA MET A 250 -3.81 9.51 -13.33
C MET A 250 -3.81 8.69 -12.04
N ARG A 251 -2.78 7.88 -11.86
CA ARG A 251 -2.67 6.94 -10.74
C ARG A 251 -1.62 7.45 -9.77
N LEU A 252 -2.06 8.22 -8.77
CA LEU A 252 -1.19 8.87 -7.79
C LEU A 252 -0.65 7.84 -6.81
N VAL A 253 0.65 7.86 -6.57
CA VAL A 253 1.34 6.99 -5.61
C VAL A 253 2.30 7.83 -4.79
N ASN A 254 2.20 7.79 -3.46
CA ASN A 254 3.19 8.43 -2.60
C ASN A 254 4.23 7.41 -2.12
N GLY A 255 5.42 7.45 -2.73
CA GLY A 255 6.58 6.65 -2.35
C GLY A 255 7.65 7.44 -1.57
N ALA A 256 7.27 8.51 -0.85
CA ALA A 256 8.17 9.29 -0.01
C ALA A 256 8.61 8.53 1.25
N ILE A 257 9.74 8.93 1.86
CA ILE A 257 10.15 8.42 3.18
C ILE A 257 9.43 9.14 4.32
N ASP A 258 9.11 10.43 4.15
CA ASP A 258 8.59 11.28 5.24
C ASP A 258 7.50 12.27 4.77
N THR A 259 7.44 12.57 3.47
CA THR A 259 6.59 13.67 2.98
C THR A 259 5.18 13.20 2.60
N MET A 260 4.16 13.76 3.23
CA MET A 260 2.79 13.72 2.76
C MET A 260 2.58 14.80 1.69
N TRP A 261 1.90 14.45 0.60
CA TRP A 261 1.72 15.35 -0.54
C TRP A 261 0.28 15.83 -0.69
N LYS A 262 0.12 17.12 -0.99
CA LYS A 262 -1.10 17.65 -1.56
C LYS A 262 -0.93 17.73 -3.09
N PHE A 263 -1.64 16.86 -3.81
CA PHE A 263 -1.62 16.84 -5.28
C PHE A 263 -2.72 17.70 -5.86
N MET A 264 -2.41 18.49 -6.88
CA MET A 264 -3.37 19.28 -7.64
C MET A 264 -2.87 19.62 -9.04
N ILE A 265 -3.79 19.95 -9.93
CA ILE A 265 -3.52 20.57 -11.24
C ILE A 265 -4.24 21.90 -11.27
N ASP A 266 -3.49 22.99 -11.49
CA ASP A 266 -4.04 24.34 -11.46
C ASP A 266 -5.25 24.46 -12.40
N ASN A 267 -6.32 25.07 -11.90
CA ASN A 267 -7.59 25.31 -12.61
C ASN A 267 -8.38 24.04 -13.00
N HIS A 268 -7.93 22.83 -12.61
CA HIS A 268 -8.64 21.59 -12.90
C HIS A 268 -9.31 21.01 -11.66
N THR A 269 -10.40 20.31 -11.91
CA THR A 269 -11.06 19.44 -10.91
C THR A 269 -10.52 18.03 -11.06
N LEU A 270 -10.25 17.39 -9.94
CA LEU A 270 -9.89 15.99 -9.84
C LEU A 270 -11.15 15.18 -9.46
N GLU A 271 -11.58 14.25 -10.29
CA GLU A 271 -12.63 13.29 -9.98
C GLU A 271 -11.96 12.02 -9.41
N VAL A 272 -12.02 11.86 -8.10
CA VAL A 272 -11.37 10.72 -7.41
C VAL A 272 -12.26 9.49 -7.54
N ILE A 273 -11.70 8.38 -8.00
CA ILE A 273 -12.44 7.16 -8.36
C ILE A 273 -12.00 5.91 -7.59
N SER A 274 -10.86 5.97 -6.91
CA SER A 274 -10.32 4.84 -6.15
C SER A 274 -9.38 5.35 -5.05
N ALA A 275 -9.34 4.65 -3.94
CA ALA A 275 -8.36 4.81 -2.86
C ALA A 275 -7.67 3.47 -2.61
N ASP A 276 -6.33 3.44 -2.72
CA ASP A 276 -5.52 2.25 -2.74
C ASP A 276 -6.02 1.29 -3.86
N PHE A 277 -6.39 0.04 -3.61
CA PHE A 277 -7.03 -0.81 -4.61
C PHE A 277 -8.57 -0.73 -4.62
N VAL A 278 -9.18 0.04 -3.71
CA VAL A 278 -10.63 0.03 -3.52
C VAL A 278 -11.32 1.08 -4.39
N PRO A 279 -12.14 0.68 -5.39
CA PRO A 279 -13.00 1.61 -6.12
C PRO A 279 -14.01 2.27 -5.19
N ILE A 280 -14.15 3.58 -5.32
CA ILE A 280 -15.10 4.37 -4.54
C ILE A 280 -16.16 5.02 -5.43
N ASN A 281 -17.26 5.45 -4.84
CA ASN A 281 -18.20 6.36 -5.50
C ASN A 281 -17.47 7.64 -5.85
N PRO A 282 -17.45 8.08 -7.13
CA PRO A 282 -16.65 9.23 -7.53
C PRO A 282 -17.04 10.51 -6.79
N TYR A 283 -16.04 11.28 -6.36
CA TYR A 283 -16.24 12.62 -5.83
C TYR A 283 -15.27 13.62 -6.47
N ASN A 284 -15.62 14.90 -6.45
CA ASN A 284 -14.83 15.96 -7.06
C ASN A 284 -14.15 16.81 -6.01
N THR A 285 -12.86 17.09 -6.24
CA THR A 285 -12.05 17.97 -5.39
C THR A 285 -11.09 18.81 -6.25
N SER A 286 -10.52 19.86 -5.70
CA SER A 286 -9.45 20.64 -6.34
C SER A 286 -8.05 20.13 -5.96
N SER A 287 -7.93 19.31 -4.92
CA SER A 287 -6.67 18.72 -4.47
C SER A 287 -6.93 17.44 -3.70
N VAL A 288 -5.96 16.52 -3.69
CA VAL A 288 -6.01 15.26 -2.92
C VAL A 288 -4.82 15.20 -1.98
N SER A 289 -5.08 14.85 -0.71
CA SER A 289 -4.04 14.50 0.26
C SER A 289 -3.60 13.06 0.03
N VAL A 290 -2.31 12.86 -0.20
CA VAL A 290 -1.75 11.52 -0.43
C VAL A 290 -0.72 11.23 0.66
N GLY A 291 -1.12 10.47 1.68
CA GLY A 291 -0.23 9.99 2.73
C GLY A 291 0.84 9.04 2.19
N ILE A 292 1.92 8.84 2.94
CA ILE A 292 3.01 7.97 2.50
C ILE A 292 2.48 6.54 2.39
N GLY A 293 2.76 5.87 1.25
CA GLY A 293 2.23 4.55 0.91
C GLY A 293 0.83 4.56 0.28
N GLN A 294 0.09 5.66 0.36
CA GLN A 294 -1.26 5.75 -0.20
C GLN A 294 -1.27 5.92 -1.70
N ARG A 295 -2.38 5.50 -2.32
CA ARG A 295 -2.67 5.66 -3.74
C ARG A 295 -4.07 6.23 -3.91
N TYR A 296 -4.22 7.06 -4.93
CA TYR A 296 -5.52 7.53 -5.41
C TYR A 296 -5.53 7.52 -6.94
N ASP A 297 -6.61 7.02 -7.52
CA ASP A 297 -6.84 7.21 -8.94
C ASP A 297 -7.77 8.40 -9.15
N VAL A 298 -7.34 9.32 -10.00
CA VAL A 298 -8.11 10.52 -10.33
C VAL A 298 -8.34 10.62 -11.82
N ILE A 299 -9.52 11.11 -12.23
CA ILE A 299 -9.81 11.48 -13.60
C ILE A 299 -9.77 13.00 -13.71
N VAL A 300 -9.02 13.48 -14.69
CA VAL A 300 -8.88 14.90 -15.00
C VAL A 300 -9.45 15.15 -16.39
N ARG A 301 -10.44 16.05 -16.49
CA ARG A 301 -11.04 16.41 -17.77
C ARG A 301 -10.31 17.62 -18.36
N ALA A 302 -9.84 17.50 -19.59
CA ALA A 302 -9.18 18.57 -20.33
C ALA A 302 -10.20 19.58 -20.86
N ASN A 303 -10.83 20.32 -19.97
CA ASN A 303 -11.92 21.26 -20.24
C ASN A 303 -11.54 22.74 -20.06
N GLN A 304 -10.24 23.01 -19.89
CA GLN A 304 -9.73 24.36 -19.76
C GLN A 304 -9.33 24.95 -21.12
N ALA A 305 -8.99 26.24 -21.15
CA ALA A 305 -8.45 26.88 -22.34
C ALA A 305 -7.13 26.19 -22.77
N VAL A 306 -6.83 26.23 -24.06
CA VAL A 306 -5.55 25.70 -24.57
C VAL A 306 -4.41 26.58 -24.06
N ASP A 307 -3.69 26.06 -23.06
CA ASP A 307 -2.57 26.70 -22.37
C ASP A 307 -1.72 25.62 -21.66
N ASN A 308 -0.75 26.03 -20.85
CA ASN A 308 0.04 25.18 -19.97
C ASN A 308 -0.42 25.38 -18.52
N TYR A 309 -0.49 24.29 -17.75
CA TYR A 309 -0.96 24.29 -16.36
C TYR A 309 0.06 23.60 -15.46
N TRP A 310 0.30 24.16 -14.25
CA TRP A 310 1.11 23.48 -13.26
C TRP A 310 0.37 22.26 -12.70
N LEU A 311 1.03 21.11 -12.73
CA LEU A 311 0.75 19.95 -11.90
C LEU A 311 1.64 20.08 -10.67
N ARG A 312 1.06 20.05 -9.47
CA ARG A 312 1.78 20.33 -8.23
C ARG A 312 1.74 19.15 -7.28
N ALA A 313 2.91 18.85 -6.69
CA ALA A 313 3.06 18.05 -5.49
C ALA A 313 3.54 18.98 -4.37
N VAL A 314 2.64 19.41 -3.51
CA VAL A 314 2.95 20.38 -2.44
C VAL A 314 3.20 19.59 -1.16
N PRO A 315 4.39 19.71 -0.52
CA PRO A 315 4.64 19.03 0.75
C PRO A 315 3.75 19.60 1.85
N GLU A 316 3.12 18.72 2.64
CA GLU A 316 2.38 19.13 3.82
C GLU A 316 3.35 19.38 4.98
N LEU A 317 3.61 20.65 5.28
CA LEU A 317 4.64 21.07 6.23
C LEU A 317 4.21 20.95 7.70
N THR A 318 2.94 20.67 7.93
CA THR A 318 2.42 20.38 9.29
C THR A 318 3.03 19.08 9.85
N CYS A 319 3.43 18.12 9.01
CA CYS A 319 3.99 16.83 9.46
C CYS A 319 5.31 16.44 8.79
N SER A 320 5.84 17.23 7.85
CA SER A 320 7.12 16.96 7.19
C SER A 320 7.92 18.22 6.96
N SER A 321 9.18 18.09 6.50
CA SER A 321 10.06 19.21 6.21
C SER A 321 10.69 19.08 4.83
N ASN A 322 10.62 20.14 4.01
CA ASN A 322 11.21 20.18 2.69
C ASN A 322 11.79 21.57 2.40
N GLU A 323 13.00 21.66 1.85
CA GLU A 323 13.63 22.94 1.47
C GLU A 323 12.89 23.57 0.29
N ASN A 324 12.36 22.74 -0.63
CA ASN A 324 11.62 23.19 -1.80
C ASN A 324 10.12 23.05 -1.55
N THR A 325 9.50 24.09 -0.98
CA THR A 325 8.09 24.03 -0.55
C THR A 325 7.08 24.35 -1.64
N LEU A 326 7.47 25.01 -2.72
CA LEU A 326 6.53 25.53 -3.73
C LEU A 326 6.89 25.20 -5.18
N ASP A 327 8.05 24.60 -5.44
CA ASP A 327 8.53 24.38 -6.80
C ASP A 327 8.68 22.90 -7.18
N ILE A 328 8.01 22.01 -6.45
CA ILE A 328 7.87 20.61 -6.84
C ILE A 328 6.67 20.52 -7.78
N LYS A 329 6.94 20.64 -9.08
CA LYS A 329 5.94 20.83 -10.13
C LYS A 329 6.25 20.04 -11.38
N GLY A 330 5.20 19.53 -12.02
CA GLY A 330 5.17 19.11 -13.42
C GLY A 330 4.34 20.08 -14.28
N ILE A 331 4.27 19.80 -15.56
CA ILE A 331 3.53 20.61 -16.53
C ILE A 331 2.53 19.75 -17.28
N VAL A 332 1.28 20.20 -17.31
CA VAL A 332 0.24 19.71 -18.22
C VAL A 332 0.17 20.68 -19.39
N ARG A 333 0.38 20.19 -20.61
CA ARG A 333 0.35 20.97 -21.86
C ARG A 333 -0.86 20.59 -22.70
N TYR A 334 -1.65 21.58 -23.09
CA TYR A 334 -2.74 21.41 -24.06
C TYR A 334 -2.25 21.57 -25.52
N ASP A 335 -1.10 22.21 -25.69
CA ASP A 335 -0.36 22.24 -26.96
C ASP A 335 1.00 21.57 -26.75
N SER A 336 1.19 20.37 -27.28
CA SER A 336 2.41 19.59 -27.15
C SER A 336 3.64 20.28 -27.79
N THR A 337 3.45 21.29 -28.63
CA THR A 337 4.53 22.09 -29.23
C THR A 337 4.97 23.26 -28.35
N SER A 338 4.19 23.59 -27.31
CA SER A 338 4.52 24.67 -26.38
C SER A 338 5.75 24.30 -25.53
N THR A 339 6.68 25.22 -25.40
CA THR A 339 7.84 25.12 -24.51
C THR A 339 7.79 26.11 -23.34
N ALA A 340 6.71 26.93 -23.29
CA ALA A 340 6.55 27.93 -22.24
C ALA A 340 6.20 27.27 -20.89
N ASP A 341 6.66 27.86 -19.82
CA ASP A 341 6.22 27.49 -18.47
C ASP A 341 4.79 28.00 -18.22
N PRO A 342 3.99 27.30 -17.42
CA PRO A 342 2.68 27.78 -17.00
C PRO A 342 2.77 29.10 -16.21
N THR A 343 1.75 29.93 -16.35
CA THR A 343 1.59 31.19 -15.60
C THR A 343 0.46 31.10 -14.56
N THR A 344 -0.09 29.92 -14.37
CA THR A 344 -1.19 29.67 -13.44
C THR A 344 -0.76 29.77 -11.98
N GLU A 345 -1.68 30.18 -11.11
CA GLU A 345 -1.44 30.32 -9.68
C GLU A 345 -2.03 29.15 -8.90
N ILE A 346 -1.39 28.83 -7.78
CA ILE A 346 -1.85 27.76 -6.89
C ILE A 346 -3.22 28.08 -6.28
N GLY A 347 -4.13 27.10 -6.29
CA GLY A 347 -5.40 27.16 -5.60
C GLY A 347 -5.25 27.12 -4.06
N THR A 348 -6.37 27.31 -3.36
CA THR A 348 -6.41 27.16 -1.90
C THR A 348 -6.44 25.68 -1.53
N TYR A 349 -5.67 25.30 -0.52
CA TYR A 349 -5.66 23.95 0.07
C TYR A 349 -5.45 24.04 1.58
N MET A 350 -5.72 22.95 2.29
CA MET A 350 -5.41 22.82 3.72
C MET A 350 -4.17 21.94 3.89
N ASP A 351 -3.22 22.40 4.70
CA ASP A 351 -2.05 21.65 5.15
C ASP A 351 -2.38 21.12 6.56
N ASN A 352 -2.85 19.87 6.63
CA ASN A 352 -3.37 19.30 7.87
C ASN A 352 -2.93 17.86 8.13
N CYS A 353 -2.23 17.23 7.18
CA CYS A 353 -1.72 15.85 7.29
C CYS A 353 -2.78 14.82 7.69
N LEU A 354 -3.98 14.96 7.12
CA LEU A 354 -5.10 14.06 7.32
C LEU A 354 -5.47 13.37 6.01
N ASP A 355 -6.09 12.20 6.13
CA ASP A 355 -6.75 11.54 5.00
C ASP A 355 -7.87 12.42 4.42
N GLU A 356 -8.27 12.12 3.18
CA GLU A 356 -9.54 12.57 2.64
C GLU A 356 -10.70 12.11 3.56
N SER A 357 -11.80 12.87 3.55
CA SER A 357 -12.92 12.59 4.46
C SER A 357 -13.45 11.16 4.30
N MET A 358 -13.70 10.46 5.41
CA MET A 358 -14.34 9.14 5.39
C MET A 358 -15.70 9.15 4.66
N SER A 359 -16.41 10.29 4.64
CA SER A 359 -17.67 10.44 3.92
C SER A 359 -17.52 10.51 2.40
N ASP A 360 -16.31 10.80 1.90
CA ASP A 360 -16.00 10.88 0.48
C ASP A 360 -15.39 9.55 -0.02
N LEU A 361 -14.72 8.80 0.85
CA LEU A 361 -14.10 7.51 0.53
C LEU A 361 -15.09 6.33 0.65
N VAL A 362 -16.23 6.42 -0.03
CA VAL A 362 -17.31 5.40 0.06
C VAL A 362 -17.08 4.30 -0.97
N PRO A 363 -16.74 3.05 -0.55
CA PRO A 363 -16.53 1.95 -1.49
C PRO A 363 -17.76 1.65 -2.34
N VAL A 364 -17.54 1.30 -3.63
CA VAL A 364 -18.63 0.88 -4.54
C VAL A 364 -19.24 -0.44 -4.07
N VAL A 365 -18.39 -1.41 -3.75
CA VAL A 365 -18.84 -2.69 -3.16
C VAL A 365 -18.97 -2.51 -1.65
N ALA A 366 -20.21 -2.40 -1.19
CA ALA A 366 -20.51 -2.26 0.23
C ALA A 366 -20.29 -3.58 0.97
N ILE A 367 -19.38 -3.58 1.93
CA ILE A 367 -19.11 -4.72 2.82
C ILE A 367 -19.20 -4.21 4.27
N GLU A 368 -20.02 -4.88 5.07
CA GLU A 368 -20.15 -4.53 6.49
C GLU A 368 -18.97 -5.09 7.30
N ALA A 369 -18.38 -4.26 8.13
CA ALA A 369 -17.46 -4.75 9.16
C ALA A 369 -18.26 -5.44 10.27
N GLY A 370 -17.88 -6.68 10.58
CA GLY A 370 -18.53 -7.47 11.63
C GLY A 370 -18.12 -7.04 13.04
N GLN A 371 -18.80 -7.62 14.02
CA GLN A 371 -18.40 -7.44 15.42
C GLN A 371 -17.03 -8.10 15.66
N GLN A 372 -16.18 -7.41 16.39
CA GLN A 372 -14.87 -7.95 16.77
C GLN A 372 -15.02 -9.21 17.61
N THR A 373 -14.24 -10.21 17.28
CA THR A 373 -13.97 -11.39 18.11
C THR A 373 -12.69 -11.18 18.93
N TYR A 374 -11.77 -10.38 18.37
CA TYR A 374 -10.52 -9.96 19.00
C TYR A 374 -10.39 -8.45 18.89
N ASP A 375 -9.98 -7.80 19.96
CA ASP A 375 -9.63 -6.39 19.97
C ASP A 375 -8.35 -6.14 20.77
N ASP A 376 -7.57 -5.16 20.35
CA ASP A 376 -6.41 -4.68 21.09
C ASP A 376 -6.31 -3.16 21.02
N THR A 377 -5.79 -2.58 22.09
CA THR A 377 -5.51 -1.15 22.17
C THR A 377 -4.00 -0.93 22.10
N LEU A 378 -3.56 -0.35 21.00
CA LEU A 378 -2.18 -0.06 20.70
C LEU A 378 -1.91 1.41 21.01
N THR A 379 -0.99 1.69 21.94
CA THR A 379 -0.61 3.07 22.27
C THR A 379 0.76 3.39 21.68
N VAL A 380 0.81 4.42 20.86
CA VAL A 380 2.04 4.94 20.28
C VAL A 380 2.85 5.65 21.35
N GLY A 381 4.14 5.38 21.37
CA GLY A 381 5.07 6.06 22.28
C GLY A 381 6.40 6.37 21.60
N LEU A 382 7.15 7.27 22.20
CA LEU A 382 8.50 7.64 21.79
C LEU A 382 9.39 7.68 23.02
N GLN A 383 10.52 7.00 22.96
CA GLN A 383 11.50 6.99 24.04
C GLN A 383 12.91 7.25 23.49
N VAL A 384 13.84 7.58 24.37
CA VAL A 384 15.26 7.73 24.03
C VAL A 384 16.06 6.60 24.69
N VAL A 385 16.69 5.77 23.86
CA VAL A 385 17.53 4.67 24.32
C VAL A 385 18.92 4.84 23.72
N SER A 386 19.96 4.88 24.54
CA SER A 386 21.36 5.11 24.09
C SER A 386 21.51 6.32 23.18
N SER A 387 20.84 7.42 23.49
CA SER A 387 20.79 8.68 22.72
C SER A 387 20.11 8.60 21.36
N GLN A 388 19.41 7.51 21.04
CA GLN A 388 18.59 7.38 19.85
C GLN A 388 17.12 7.43 20.20
N PHE A 389 16.32 8.03 19.33
CA PHE A 389 14.87 7.89 19.36
C PHE A 389 14.47 6.44 19.08
N LYS A 390 13.50 5.93 19.80
CA LYS A 390 12.88 4.63 19.52
C LYS A 390 11.37 4.78 19.63
N TRP A 391 10.68 4.45 18.55
CA TRP A 391 9.24 4.39 18.54
C TRP A 391 8.76 3.11 19.21
N THR A 392 7.60 3.17 19.84
CA THR A 392 7.03 2.01 20.55
C THR A 392 5.54 1.87 20.24
N LEU A 393 5.08 0.64 20.23
CA LEU A 393 3.68 0.27 20.43
C LEU A 393 3.57 -0.47 21.76
N ASN A 394 2.68 -0.02 22.65
CA ASN A 394 2.54 -0.55 24.02
C ASN A 394 3.86 -0.63 24.79
N ASN A 395 4.71 0.40 24.67
CA ASN A 395 6.04 0.51 25.27
C ASN A 395 7.09 -0.50 24.76
N SER A 396 6.80 -1.25 23.71
CA SER A 396 7.77 -2.14 23.06
C SER A 396 8.24 -1.53 21.74
N THR A 397 9.56 -1.43 21.56
CA THR A 397 10.19 -1.05 20.29
C THR A 397 10.36 -2.31 19.45
N PHE A 398 9.88 -2.28 18.23
CA PHE A 398 10.01 -3.44 17.33
C PHE A 398 11.47 -3.70 16.96
N LEU A 399 11.83 -4.99 16.98
CA LEU A 399 13.11 -5.51 16.51
C LEU A 399 12.93 -6.97 16.10
N SER A 400 13.27 -7.30 14.86
CA SER A 400 13.32 -8.66 14.34
C SER A 400 14.69 -8.97 13.72
N ASP A 401 14.97 -10.25 13.46
CA ASP A 401 16.28 -10.74 13.03
C ASP A 401 16.27 -11.08 11.53
N TRP A 402 17.15 -10.47 10.76
CA TRP A 402 17.29 -10.76 9.32
C TRP A 402 17.70 -12.21 9.05
N GLY A 403 18.45 -12.84 9.96
CA GLY A 403 18.97 -14.19 9.80
C GLY A 403 18.04 -15.32 10.26
N TYR A 404 16.93 -14.97 10.96
CA TYR A 404 15.94 -15.93 11.43
C TYR A 404 14.53 -15.30 11.42
N PRO A 405 13.90 -15.20 10.24
CA PRO A 405 12.63 -14.50 10.06
C PRO A 405 11.50 -15.19 10.85
N THR A 406 10.48 -14.41 11.20
CA THR A 406 9.35 -14.90 12.01
C THR A 406 8.67 -16.10 11.38
N VAL A 407 8.53 -16.15 10.06
CA VAL A 407 7.93 -17.30 9.37
C VAL A 407 8.72 -18.58 9.59
N GLU A 408 10.05 -18.53 9.56
CA GLU A 408 10.91 -19.70 9.83
C GLU A 408 10.73 -20.17 11.28
N GLN A 409 10.62 -19.22 12.24
CA GLN A 409 10.33 -19.53 13.63
C GLN A 409 8.99 -20.27 13.78
N VAL A 410 7.94 -19.81 13.08
CA VAL A 410 6.62 -20.48 13.07
C VAL A 410 6.71 -21.89 12.48
N ILE A 411 7.38 -22.05 11.33
CA ILE A 411 7.54 -23.36 10.65
C ILE A 411 8.34 -24.34 11.52
N ASP A 412 9.34 -23.87 12.24
CA ASP A 412 10.15 -24.68 13.18
C ASP A 412 9.37 -25.04 14.47
N GLY A 413 8.15 -24.52 14.64
CA GLY A 413 7.33 -24.76 15.83
C GLY A 413 7.83 -24.00 17.06
N ASN A 414 8.56 -22.90 16.87
CA ASN A 414 8.93 -22.00 17.95
C ASN A 414 7.69 -21.18 18.39
N ASP A 415 7.34 -21.28 19.66
CA ASP A 415 6.24 -20.52 20.29
C ASP A 415 6.75 -19.46 21.29
N THR A 416 8.06 -19.24 21.32
CA THR A 416 8.71 -18.33 22.26
C THR A 416 9.40 -17.20 21.50
N TYR A 417 8.78 -16.03 21.54
CA TYR A 417 9.27 -14.84 20.85
C TYR A 417 9.79 -13.79 21.83
N SER A 418 10.72 -12.96 21.40
CA SER A 418 11.14 -11.81 22.20
C SER A 418 10.02 -10.78 22.27
N THR A 419 9.95 -10.02 23.38
CA THR A 419 8.96 -8.94 23.52
C THR A 419 9.11 -7.85 22.46
N GLN A 420 10.32 -7.69 21.89
CA GLN A 420 10.61 -6.72 20.85
C GLN A 420 10.06 -7.13 19.48
N GLN A 421 9.76 -8.40 19.26
CA GLN A 421 9.10 -8.82 18.02
C GLN A 421 7.63 -8.34 17.94
N ASN A 422 7.07 -7.81 19.03
CA ASN A 422 5.70 -7.23 19.08
C ASN A 422 4.66 -8.12 18.38
N ILE A 423 4.62 -9.41 18.72
CA ILE A 423 3.75 -10.38 18.06
C ILE A 423 2.33 -10.31 18.61
N VAL A 424 1.38 -10.28 17.71
CA VAL A 424 -0.05 -10.51 17.98
C VAL A 424 -0.46 -11.83 17.32
N HIS A 425 -0.94 -12.78 18.12
CA HIS A 425 -1.44 -14.07 17.64
C HIS A 425 -2.91 -13.99 17.27
N LEU A 426 -3.25 -14.43 16.06
CA LEU A 426 -4.60 -14.47 15.52
C LEU A 426 -4.91 -15.91 15.06
N ASP A 427 -5.13 -16.81 16.04
CA ASP A 427 -5.24 -18.25 15.78
C ASP A 427 -6.56 -18.66 15.12
N GLN A 428 -7.61 -17.84 15.26
CA GLN A 428 -8.93 -18.18 14.74
C GLN A 428 -9.10 -17.71 13.30
N ALA A 429 -9.55 -18.62 12.45
CA ALA A 429 -9.92 -18.30 11.08
C ALA A 429 -11.30 -17.60 11.01
N ASN A 430 -11.42 -16.70 10.05
CA ASN A 430 -12.68 -16.09 9.69
C ASN A 430 -13.37 -15.34 10.84
N VAL A 431 -12.59 -14.57 11.58
CA VAL A 431 -13.09 -13.69 12.65
C VAL A 431 -12.68 -12.24 12.41
N TRP A 432 -13.46 -11.31 12.94
CA TRP A 432 -13.15 -9.90 12.89
C TRP A 432 -12.18 -9.50 14.00
N VAL A 433 -11.16 -8.77 13.61
CA VAL A 433 -10.17 -8.14 14.50
C VAL A 433 -10.35 -6.63 14.43
N HIS A 434 -10.39 -5.96 15.58
CA HIS A 434 -10.35 -4.50 15.64
C HIS A 434 -9.10 -4.04 16.39
N PHE A 435 -8.33 -3.16 15.80
CA PHE A 435 -7.25 -2.46 16.50
C PHE A 435 -7.64 -1.01 16.77
N ILE A 436 -7.50 -0.62 18.02
CA ILE A 436 -7.66 0.76 18.49
C ILE A 436 -6.26 1.35 18.63
N ILE A 437 -5.84 2.20 17.71
CA ILE A 437 -4.50 2.78 17.71
C ILE A 437 -4.60 4.20 18.26
N GLN A 438 -4.11 4.42 19.47
CA GLN A 438 -4.10 5.71 20.14
C GLN A 438 -2.75 6.40 19.98
N ASN A 439 -2.75 7.61 19.46
CA ASN A 439 -1.58 8.45 19.31
C ASN A 439 -1.64 9.66 20.25
N PRO A 440 -0.92 9.66 21.38
CA PRO A 440 -0.84 10.82 22.26
C PRO A 440 0.17 11.87 21.77
N ILE A 441 0.91 11.59 20.69
CA ILE A 441 2.00 12.42 20.17
C ILE A 441 1.44 13.41 19.12
N GLY A 442 1.97 14.62 19.09
CA GLY A 442 1.53 15.69 18.20
C GLY A 442 2.05 15.59 16.77
N LEU A 443 2.22 14.37 16.25
CA LEU A 443 2.66 14.05 14.88
C LEU A 443 1.75 12.98 14.29
N ALA A 444 1.31 13.14 13.06
CA ALA A 444 0.49 12.16 12.35
C ALA A 444 1.35 11.02 11.77
N HIS A 445 0.77 9.81 11.64
CA HIS A 445 1.47 8.64 11.15
C HIS A 445 0.64 7.86 10.14
N PRO A 446 1.11 7.57 8.93
CA PRO A 446 0.48 6.62 8.02
C PRO A 446 0.68 5.19 8.53
N ILE A 447 -0.39 4.50 8.86
CA ILE A 447 -0.35 3.11 9.35
C ILE A 447 -0.71 2.17 8.19
N HIS A 448 0.22 1.27 7.88
CA HIS A 448 0.07 0.22 6.85
C HIS A 448 -0.06 -1.15 7.49
N LEU A 449 -0.90 -2.00 6.91
CA LEU A 449 -1.06 -3.41 7.26
C LEU A 449 -0.85 -4.28 6.03
N HIS A 450 0.11 -5.19 6.10
CA HIS A 450 0.39 -6.17 5.04
C HIS A 450 -0.69 -7.26 4.98
N GLY A 451 -0.89 -7.82 3.81
CA GLY A 451 -1.79 -8.95 3.58
C GLY A 451 -3.29 -8.64 3.64
N HIS A 452 -3.67 -7.43 4.03
CA HIS A 452 -5.05 -7.02 4.25
C HIS A 452 -5.30 -5.59 3.77
N ASP A 453 -6.47 -5.35 3.20
CA ASP A 453 -7.10 -4.05 3.19
C ASP A 453 -8.07 -4.00 4.38
N PHE A 454 -7.97 -2.99 5.21
CA PHE A 454 -8.74 -2.85 6.43
C PHE A 454 -9.85 -1.79 6.28
N TRP A 455 -10.88 -1.92 7.10
CA TRP A 455 -11.96 -0.94 7.25
C TRP A 455 -11.55 0.14 8.24
N ILE A 456 -11.68 1.41 7.88
CA ILE A 456 -11.51 2.53 8.81
C ILE A 456 -12.83 2.70 9.57
N LEU A 457 -12.88 2.23 10.81
CA LEU A 457 -14.08 2.23 11.64
C LEU A 457 -14.30 3.56 12.35
N ALA A 458 -13.20 4.25 12.72
CA ALA A 458 -13.21 5.62 13.24
C ALA A 458 -11.81 6.23 13.14
N GLN A 459 -11.74 7.52 12.91
CA GLN A 459 -10.51 8.29 12.82
C GLN A 459 -10.81 9.72 13.26
N ALA A 460 -10.13 10.22 14.31
CA ALA A 460 -10.30 11.58 14.79
C ALA A 460 -9.13 12.03 15.69
N THR A 461 -9.05 13.33 15.96
CA THR A 461 -8.21 13.89 17.00
C THR A 461 -8.82 13.67 18.38
N GLY A 462 -7.99 13.66 19.44
CA GLY A 462 -8.40 13.43 20.81
C GLY A 462 -8.16 12.00 21.28
N THR A 463 -8.60 11.71 22.50
CA THR A 463 -8.49 10.36 23.07
C THR A 463 -9.75 9.57 22.75
N TYR A 464 -9.55 8.34 22.27
CA TYR A 464 -10.66 7.43 22.08
C TYR A 464 -11.34 7.07 23.41
N ASP A 465 -12.65 7.03 23.38
CA ASP A 465 -13.48 6.43 24.43
C ASP A 465 -14.64 5.64 23.85
N SER A 466 -15.27 4.78 24.64
CA SER A 466 -16.30 3.86 24.20
C SER A 466 -17.63 4.54 23.76
N SER A 467 -17.74 5.86 23.81
CA SER A 467 -18.89 6.60 23.29
C SER A 467 -18.76 6.89 21.78
N VAL A 468 -17.57 6.68 21.19
CA VAL A 468 -17.34 6.84 19.76
C VAL A 468 -18.16 5.79 19.00
N THR A 469 -18.97 6.26 18.06
CA THR A 469 -19.72 5.37 17.17
C THR A 469 -18.82 4.90 16.04
N LEU A 470 -18.66 3.59 15.90
CA LEU A 470 -17.91 2.99 14.80
C LEU A 470 -18.73 2.97 13.51
N GLN A 471 -18.12 3.33 12.40
CA GLN A 471 -18.70 3.19 11.07
C GLN A 471 -18.48 1.75 10.58
N THR A 472 -19.46 0.88 10.79
CA THR A 472 -19.37 -0.53 10.36
C THR A 472 -20.03 -0.79 9.02
N THR A 473 -20.98 0.06 8.62
CA THR A 473 -21.70 -0.06 7.34
C THR A 473 -20.94 0.69 6.24
N ASN A 474 -20.43 -0.06 5.28
CA ASN A 474 -19.67 0.46 4.13
C ASN A 474 -18.62 1.50 4.50
N ALA A 475 -17.81 1.20 5.54
CA ALA A 475 -16.69 2.04 5.93
C ALA A 475 -15.64 2.10 4.82
N PRO A 476 -14.83 3.18 4.73
CA PRO A 476 -13.69 3.23 3.84
C PRO A 476 -12.77 2.02 4.06
N ARG A 477 -12.30 1.43 2.96
CA ARG A 477 -11.32 0.33 2.99
C ARG A 477 -10.06 0.77 2.28
N ARG A 478 -8.92 0.44 2.85
CA ARG A 478 -7.60 0.71 2.28
C ARG A 478 -6.53 -0.05 3.05
N ASP A 479 -5.30 -0.04 2.56
CA ASP A 479 -4.17 -0.68 3.25
C ASP A 479 -3.26 0.31 4.00
N VAL A 480 -3.43 1.64 3.79
CA VAL A 480 -2.76 2.69 4.55
C VAL A 480 -3.74 3.77 4.99
N ALA A 481 -3.80 4.08 6.28
CA ALA A 481 -4.61 5.19 6.81
C ALA A 481 -3.79 6.08 7.75
N MET A 482 -4.07 7.39 7.73
CA MET A 482 -3.41 8.33 8.63
C MET A 482 -3.94 8.16 10.06
N LEU A 483 -3.04 7.90 11.00
CA LEU A 483 -3.29 8.05 12.43
C LEU A 483 -3.07 9.52 12.81
N PRO A 484 -4.11 10.28 13.16
CA PRO A 484 -3.99 11.71 13.40
C PRO A 484 -3.04 12.06 14.54
N ALA A 485 -2.41 13.22 14.44
CA ALA A 485 -1.66 13.82 15.55
C ALA A 485 -2.57 14.01 16.77
N SER A 486 -2.12 13.60 17.96
CA SER A 486 -2.90 13.63 19.20
C SER A 486 -4.32 13.07 19.01
N GLY A 487 -4.41 11.91 18.33
CA GLY A 487 -5.68 11.34 17.92
C GLY A 487 -5.71 9.82 17.99
N TYR A 488 -6.67 9.25 17.30
CA TYR A 488 -6.83 7.80 17.21
C TYR A 488 -7.27 7.35 15.81
N LEU A 489 -6.94 6.10 15.50
CA LEU A 489 -7.40 5.36 14.33
C LEU A 489 -7.92 4.00 14.80
N ILE A 490 -9.14 3.64 14.39
CA ILE A 490 -9.69 2.31 14.65
C ILE A 490 -9.85 1.61 13.32
N ILE A 491 -9.16 0.49 13.16
CA ILE A 491 -9.22 -0.35 11.97
C ILE A 491 -9.86 -1.69 12.30
N GLY A 492 -10.57 -2.25 11.32
CA GLY A 492 -11.09 -3.60 11.37
C GLY A 492 -10.64 -4.41 10.16
N PHE A 493 -10.30 -5.67 10.36
CA PHE A 493 -9.97 -6.61 9.28
C PHE A 493 -10.43 -8.02 9.63
N TYR A 494 -10.39 -8.91 8.64
CA TYR A 494 -10.91 -10.26 8.76
C TYR A 494 -9.79 -11.28 8.62
N THR A 495 -9.72 -12.28 9.51
CA THR A 495 -8.66 -13.29 9.51
C THR A 495 -8.90 -14.36 8.45
N ASP A 496 -8.79 -13.99 7.18
CA ASP A 496 -9.02 -14.87 6.03
C ASP A 496 -7.74 -15.23 5.26
N ASN A 497 -6.57 -14.71 5.72
CA ASN A 497 -5.32 -14.81 4.98
C ASN A 497 -4.17 -15.29 5.89
N PRO A 498 -3.94 -16.63 6.03
CA PRO A 498 -2.91 -17.14 6.91
C PRO A 498 -1.51 -16.65 6.52
N GLY A 499 -0.73 -16.21 7.51
CA GLY A 499 0.61 -15.69 7.27
C GLY A 499 1.23 -14.97 8.46
N THR A 500 2.47 -14.53 8.27
CA THR A 500 3.14 -13.56 9.13
C THR A 500 3.05 -12.20 8.47
N TRP A 501 2.35 -11.22 9.08
CA TRP A 501 2.03 -9.94 8.47
C TRP A 501 2.57 -8.78 9.30
N LEU A 502 3.21 -7.82 8.65
CA LEU A 502 3.70 -6.61 9.30
C LEU A 502 2.60 -5.56 9.36
N MET A 503 2.47 -4.85 10.50
CA MET A 503 1.77 -3.58 10.60
C MET A 503 2.75 -2.52 11.11
N HIS A 504 2.89 -1.41 10.37
CA HIS A 504 3.90 -0.41 10.70
C HIS A 504 3.49 1.01 10.31
N CYS A 505 4.15 1.99 10.89
CA CYS A 505 4.14 3.35 10.37
C CYS A 505 4.89 3.40 9.04
N HIS A 506 4.32 3.97 7.99
CA HIS A 506 4.97 4.02 6.68
C HIS A 506 5.97 5.19 6.50
N ILE A 507 6.19 5.99 7.54
CA ILE A 507 7.34 6.90 7.60
C ILE A 507 8.58 6.04 7.83
N GLY A 508 9.49 5.97 6.83
CA GLY A 508 10.62 5.06 6.87
C GLY A 508 11.55 5.27 8.07
N TRP A 509 11.76 6.52 8.48
CA TRP A 509 12.52 6.84 9.69
C TRP A 509 11.89 6.24 10.95
N HIS A 510 10.55 6.23 11.04
CA HIS A 510 9.83 5.70 12.20
C HIS A 510 9.83 4.17 12.22
N THR A 511 9.63 3.54 11.07
CA THR A 511 9.68 2.08 10.92
C THR A 511 11.06 1.56 11.32
N SER A 512 12.13 2.11 10.75
CA SER A 512 13.51 1.74 11.10
C SER A 512 13.87 1.96 12.57
N LEU A 513 13.16 2.86 13.24
CA LEU A 513 13.31 3.14 14.67
C LEU A 513 12.30 2.38 15.55
N GLY A 514 11.61 1.38 15.00
CA GLY A 514 10.82 0.39 15.74
C GLY A 514 9.31 0.65 15.84
N PHE A 515 8.73 1.50 14.98
CA PHE A 515 7.28 1.70 14.94
C PHE A 515 6.59 0.60 14.13
N ALA A 516 6.60 -0.61 14.65
CA ALA A 516 5.97 -1.76 14.02
C ALA A 516 5.47 -2.79 15.04
N LEU A 517 4.60 -3.67 14.58
CA LEU A 517 4.24 -4.96 15.17
C LEU A 517 4.03 -5.97 14.05
N GLN A 518 3.91 -7.23 14.40
CA GLN A 518 3.61 -8.29 13.44
C GLN A 518 2.48 -9.18 13.93
N LEU A 519 1.70 -9.68 12.98
CA LEU A 519 0.64 -10.63 13.19
C LEU A 519 1.15 -12.02 12.82
N ILE A 520 0.83 -13.02 13.63
CA ILE A 520 0.88 -14.43 13.22
C ILE A 520 -0.57 -14.87 13.08
N GLU A 521 -1.05 -14.93 11.85
CA GLU A 521 -2.42 -15.30 11.54
C GLU A 521 -2.48 -16.77 11.13
N ARG A 522 -3.32 -17.55 11.83
CA ARG A 522 -3.60 -18.96 11.54
C ARG A 522 -2.30 -19.79 11.41
N PRO A 523 -1.46 -19.84 12.43
CA PRO A 523 -0.09 -20.41 12.37
C PRO A 523 -0.02 -21.84 11.83
N ASP A 524 -1.01 -22.68 12.11
CA ASP A 524 -1.06 -24.08 11.66
C ASP A 524 -1.12 -24.23 10.13
N GLU A 525 -1.51 -23.17 9.39
CA GLU A 525 -1.65 -23.19 7.94
C GLU A 525 -0.42 -22.61 7.21
N ILE A 526 0.43 -21.83 7.89
CA ILE A 526 1.54 -21.08 7.30
C ILE A 526 2.55 -22.00 6.60
N GLY A 527 2.95 -23.08 7.26
CA GLY A 527 3.98 -23.98 6.73
C GLY A 527 3.63 -24.62 5.38
N ALA A 528 2.33 -24.74 5.05
CA ALA A 528 1.86 -25.27 3.78
C ALA A 528 1.92 -24.25 2.63
N LEU A 529 2.07 -22.96 2.93
CA LEU A 529 2.13 -21.86 1.95
C LEU A 529 3.54 -21.60 1.42
N TYR A 530 4.55 -22.22 2.05
CA TYR A 530 5.95 -21.92 1.78
C TYR A 530 6.67 -23.04 1.02
N ASN A 531 7.46 -22.63 0.03
CA ASN A 531 8.52 -23.48 -0.49
C ASN A 531 9.70 -23.45 0.50
N GLN A 532 9.72 -24.42 1.41
CA GLN A 532 10.73 -24.50 2.48
C GLN A 532 12.16 -24.61 1.94
N ASP A 533 12.38 -25.26 0.79
CA ASP A 533 13.72 -25.34 0.17
C ASP A 533 14.20 -23.95 -0.26
N THR A 534 13.31 -23.14 -0.81
CA THR A 534 13.63 -21.74 -1.18
C THR A 534 13.91 -20.90 0.07
N LEU A 535 13.07 -20.95 1.09
CA LEU A 535 13.26 -20.22 2.33
C LEU A 535 14.59 -20.59 2.99
N ASN A 536 14.84 -21.88 3.18
CA ASN A 536 16.06 -22.40 3.82
C ASN A 536 17.32 -22.01 3.03
N SER A 537 17.29 -22.08 1.69
CA SER A 537 18.44 -21.68 0.86
C SER A 537 18.70 -20.18 0.91
N THR A 538 17.66 -19.35 0.87
CA THR A 538 17.78 -17.89 0.99
C THR A 538 18.39 -17.51 2.34
N CYS A 539 17.90 -18.11 3.44
CA CYS A 539 18.42 -17.85 4.78
C CYS A 539 19.86 -18.37 4.97
N ALA A 540 20.17 -19.56 4.44
CA ALA A 540 21.54 -20.09 4.51
C ALA A 540 22.54 -19.19 3.77
N ASN A 541 22.19 -18.70 2.57
CA ASN A 541 23.04 -17.82 1.78
C ASN A 541 23.20 -16.44 2.46
N TRP A 542 22.12 -15.87 2.97
CA TRP A 542 22.18 -14.63 3.73
C TRP A 542 23.08 -14.75 4.96
N ASN A 543 22.89 -15.79 5.78
CA ASN A 543 23.66 -16.00 7.00
C ASN A 543 25.15 -16.21 6.70
N ALA A 544 25.48 -16.91 5.61
CA ALA A 544 26.87 -17.06 5.16
C ALA A 544 27.49 -15.72 4.76
N TYR A 545 26.77 -14.92 3.96
CA TYR A 545 27.20 -13.58 3.54
C TYR A 545 27.37 -12.64 4.75
N ALA A 546 26.38 -12.58 5.63
CA ALA A 546 26.40 -11.69 6.79
C ALA A 546 27.57 -12.01 7.74
N LEU A 547 27.92 -13.31 7.87
CA LEU A 547 29.07 -13.74 8.66
C LEU A 547 30.40 -13.34 8.00
N GLU A 548 30.54 -13.51 6.67
CA GLU A 548 31.76 -13.23 5.92
C GLU A 548 32.06 -11.72 5.91
N ASP A 549 31.06 -10.90 5.61
CA ASP A 549 31.19 -9.44 5.50
C ASP A 549 30.94 -8.71 6.82
N SER A 550 30.72 -9.44 7.93
CA SER A 550 30.47 -8.86 9.26
C SER A 550 29.33 -7.84 9.25
N VAL A 551 28.23 -8.18 8.58
CA VAL A 551 27.04 -7.31 8.52
C VAL A 551 26.43 -7.20 9.92
N HIS A 552 26.17 -5.95 10.34
CA HIS A 552 25.51 -5.66 11.59
C HIS A 552 24.18 -4.97 11.33
N GLN A 553 23.11 -5.49 11.92
CA GLN A 553 21.80 -4.87 11.89
C GLN A 553 21.77 -3.69 12.88
N GLU A 554 21.50 -2.48 12.39
CA GLU A 554 21.45 -1.25 13.20
C GLU A 554 20.02 -0.71 13.39
N ASP A 555 19.08 -1.18 12.58
CA ASP A 555 17.68 -0.76 12.55
C ASP A 555 16.73 -1.83 13.14
N SER A 556 15.42 -1.63 12.95
CA SER A 556 14.36 -2.53 13.44
C SER A 556 14.31 -3.89 12.74
N GLY A 557 14.95 -4.04 11.60
CA GLY A 557 14.93 -5.25 10.77
C GLY A 557 13.89 -5.22 9.63
N VAL A 558 13.08 -4.15 9.51
CA VAL A 558 12.04 -3.99 8.48
C VAL A 558 12.10 -2.61 7.84
#